data_b9ccfd92da51d6da34bc1e070fb3e877
#
_entry.id   b9ccfd92da51d6da34bc1e070fb3e877
#
_cell.length_a   1.000
_cell.length_b   1.000
_cell.length_c   1.000
_cell.angle_alpha   90.00
_cell.angle_beta   90.00
_cell.angle_gamma   90.00
#
_symmetry.space_group_name_H-M   'P 1'
#
loop_
_entity.id
_entity.type
_entity.pdbx_description
1 polymer ?
#
loop_
_entity_poly.entity_id
_entity_poly.type
_entity_poly.pdbx_seq_one_letter_code
_entity_poly.pdbx_strand_id
1 'polypeptide(L)'
;MNVYSLRGGTLTELMSTEYAEFVTADLDADSRQEIVVLHSGGDSQNGIAELYCWAGGQLKREREVSMSVAVSSVKRILTGYMCRNVAAVFVASEYSDGSLITDIFVFRDGVFTDVQTLRDYYIYGGDIDKDGLIELPMLCPMPSLDYDASSQDQYLVSWYNLQLDGSRDEKLLTFHCHTGGWYLQIPTLWQEHLVLTRSAVAGSTLGYRFLWEAGGSTEELLTIAALSASDLSALGDGWQVLTQKGETVYVCRLARRAVALGITADAIRTQFHFIQNDWKTGDVTTS
;
A
#
# COMPACT_ATOMS: atom_id res chain seq x y z
N MET A 1 -16.35 -24.52 -3.76
CA MET A 1 -16.36 -24.20 -2.31
C MET A 1 -17.67 -24.71 -1.71
N ASN A 2 -17.59 -25.37 -0.55
CA ASN A 2 -18.79 -25.76 0.20
C ASN A 2 -18.70 -25.15 1.60
N VAL A 3 -19.76 -24.49 2.04
CA VAL A 3 -19.87 -23.89 3.37
C VAL A 3 -20.88 -24.67 4.20
N TYR A 4 -20.51 -25.00 5.43
CA TYR A 4 -21.34 -25.81 6.32
C TYR A 4 -21.52 -25.10 7.67
N SER A 5 -22.69 -25.32 8.27
CA SER A 5 -22.96 -25.00 9.67
C SER A 5 -22.81 -26.25 10.52
N LEU A 6 -22.18 -26.11 11.68
CA LEU A 6 -22.16 -27.18 12.70
C LEU A 6 -22.99 -26.73 13.91
N ARG A 7 -24.20 -27.29 14.07
CA ARG A 7 -25.08 -27.03 15.21
C ARG A 7 -25.49 -28.32 15.88
N GLY A 8 -25.28 -28.44 17.18
CA GLY A 8 -25.67 -29.63 17.95
C GLY A 8 -25.04 -30.92 17.43
N GLY A 9 -23.84 -30.87 16.83
CA GLY A 9 -23.16 -32.01 16.24
C GLY A 9 -23.67 -32.40 14.84
N THR A 10 -24.62 -31.66 14.27
CA THR A 10 -25.12 -31.89 12.91
C THR A 10 -24.49 -30.93 11.94
N LEU A 11 -23.90 -31.46 10.85
CA LEU A 11 -23.33 -30.68 9.75
C LEU A 11 -24.44 -30.44 8.72
N THR A 12 -24.70 -29.15 8.41
CA THR A 12 -25.71 -28.75 7.42
C THR A 12 -25.02 -27.88 6.37
N GLU A 13 -25.17 -28.25 5.10
CA GLU A 13 -24.66 -27.44 4.00
C GLU A 13 -25.45 -26.12 3.88
N LEU A 14 -24.74 -25.00 3.84
CA LEU A 14 -25.31 -23.66 3.73
C LEU A 14 -25.27 -23.14 2.29
N MET A 15 -24.20 -23.47 1.56
CA MET A 15 -24.04 -23.17 0.14
C MET A 15 -22.99 -24.07 -0.50
N SER A 16 -23.08 -24.19 -1.83
CA SER A 16 -22.08 -24.82 -2.69
C SER A 16 -21.93 -23.98 -3.96
N THR A 17 -20.69 -23.62 -4.33
CA THR A 17 -20.40 -22.84 -5.54
C THR A 17 -18.99 -23.14 -6.05
N GLU A 18 -18.76 -22.87 -7.34
CA GLU A 18 -17.41 -22.82 -7.91
C GLU A 18 -16.71 -21.56 -7.41
N TYR A 19 -15.39 -21.60 -7.28
CA TYR A 19 -14.59 -20.46 -6.85
C TYR A 19 -13.14 -20.58 -7.34
N ALA A 20 -12.50 -19.45 -7.54
CA ALA A 20 -11.06 -19.34 -7.63
C ALA A 20 -10.51 -18.80 -6.30
N GLU A 21 -11.11 -17.72 -5.80
CA GLU A 21 -10.76 -17.06 -4.54
C GLU A 21 -12.05 -16.71 -3.77
N PHE A 22 -11.96 -16.48 -2.47
CA PHE A 22 -13.04 -15.95 -1.66
C PHE A 22 -12.53 -15.18 -0.45
N VAL A 23 -13.40 -14.33 0.07
CA VAL A 23 -13.12 -13.57 1.30
C VAL A 23 -14.42 -13.37 2.07
N THR A 24 -14.31 -13.15 3.38
CA THR A 24 -15.44 -12.82 4.24
C THR A 24 -15.25 -11.43 4.84
N ALA A 25 -16.31 -10.64 4.87
CA ALA A 25 -16.35 -9.32 5.50
C ALA A 25 -17.77 -8.97 5.89
N ASP A 26 -17.94 -8.17 6.94
CA ASP A 26 -19.22 -7.54 7.30
C ASP A 26 -19.35 -6.26 6.46
N LEU A 27 -20.00 -6.38 5.28
CA LEU A 27 -20.06 -5.32 4.28
C LEU A 27 -21.24 -4.36 4.48
N ASP A 28 -22.31 -4.80 5.17
CA ASP A 28 -23.49 -3.99 5.44
C ASP A 28 -23.63 -3.55 6.91
N ALA A 29 -22.64 -3.89 7.74
CA ALA A 29 -22.55 -3.56 9.15
C ALA A 29 -23.69 -4.17 10.01
N ASP A 30 -24.21 -5.35 9.62
CA ASP A 30 -25.22 -6.10 10.38
C ASP A 30 -24.61 -7.03 11.43
N SER A 31 -23.25 -7.06 11.56
CA SER A 31 -22.44 -7.93 12.42
C SER A 31 -22.42 -9.39 11.97
N ARG A 32 -22.80 -9.69 10.75
CA ARG A 32 -22.62 -11.00 10.10
C ARG A 32 -21.62 -10.83 8.98
N GLN A 33 -20.95 -11.94 8.65
CA GLN A 33 -20.01 -11.94 7.56
C GLN A 33 -20.73 -12.33 6.27
N GLU A 34 -20.66 -11.48 5.25
CA GLU A 34 -20.93 -11.85 3.86
C GLU A 34 -19.75 -12.63 3.32
N ILE A 35 -19.99 -13.37 2.24
CA ILE A 35 -18.95 -14.05 1.48
C ILE A 35 -18.90 -13.42 0.09
N VAL A 36 -17.75 -12.89 -0.30
CA VAL A 36 -17.46 -12.51 -1.68
C VAL A 36 -16.66 -13.63 -2.32
N VAL A 37 -17.21 -14.21 -3.39
CA VAL A 37 -16.61 -15.30 -4.15
C VAL A 37 -16.17 -14.75 -5.50
N LEU A 38 -14.91 -14.99 -5.86
CA LEU A 38 -14.37 -14.63 -7.17
C LEU A 38 -14.24 -15.90 -8.02
N HIS A 39 -14.73 -15.86 -9.24
CA HIS A 39 -14.62 -16.97 -10.19
C HIS A 39 -14.51 -16.49 -11.64
N SER A 40 -14.25 -17.42 -12.55
CA SER A 40 -14.20 -17.13 -13.99
C SER A 40 -15.58 -16.76 -14.50
N GLY A 41 -15.66 -15.73 -15.35
CA GLY A 41 -16.90 -15.28 -15.99
C GLY A 41 -17.39 -16.16 -17.15
N GLY A 42 -17.01 -17.43 -17.21
CA GLY A 42 -17.38 -18.33 -18.32
C GLY A 42 -16.76 -17.87 -19.64
N ASP A 43 -17.57 -17.53 -20.63
CA ASP A 43 -17.11 -17.03 -21.94
C ASP A 43 -16.52 -15.61 -21.86
N SER A 44 -16.72 -14.88 -20.77
CA SER A 44 -16.08 -13.60 -20.50
C SER A 44 -14.61 -13.80 -20.12
N GLN A 45 -13.72 -12.94 -20.63
CA GLN A 45 -12.33 -12.93 -20.18
C GLN A 45 -12.18 -12.36 -18.76
N ASN A 46 -13.13 -11.57 -18.31
CA ASN A 46 -13.13 -10.98 -16.97
C ASN A 46 -13.70 -11.95 -15.92
N GLY A 47 -13.21 -11.80 -14.70
CA GLY A 47 -13.78 -12.51 -13.54
C GLY A 47 -15.14 -11.94 -13.12
N ILE A 48 -15.81 -12.68 -12.25
CA ILE A 48 -17.06 -12.26 -11.61
C ILE A 48 -16.85 -12.32 -10.09
N ALA A 49 -17.30 -11.28 -9.39
CA ALA A 49 -17.44 -11.26 -7.94
C ALA A 49 -18.92 -11.47 -7.58
N GLU A 50 -19.20 -12.54 -6.85
CA GLU A 50 -20.53 -12.86 -6.33
C GLU A 50 -20.58 -12.59 -4.83
N LEU A 51 -21.63 -11.90 -4.41
CA LEU A 51 -21.93 -11.64 -3.01
C LEU A 51 -22.95 -12.64 -2.48
N TYR A 52 -22.61 -13.30 -1.39
CA TYR A 52 -23.50 -14.20 -0.64
C TYR A 52 -23.80 -13.62 0.73
N CYS A 53 -25.10 -13.43 1.00
CA CYS A 53 -25.60 -12.94 2.27
C CYS A 53 -26.40 -14.00 3.02
N TRP A 54 -26.48 -13.84 4.33
CA TRP A 54 -27.25 -14.75 5.18
C TRP A 54 -28.76 -14.48 5.06
N ALA A 55 -29.52 -15.43 4.54
CA ALA A 55 -30.97 -15.33 4.38
C ALA A 55 -31.69 -16.64 4.66
N GLY A 56 -32.62 -16.62 5.63
CA GLY A 56 -33.48 -17.78 5.91
C GLY A 56 -32.75 -19.02 6.39
N GLY A 57 -31.60 -18.88 7.07
CA GLY A 57 -30.80 -19.98 7.58
C GLY A 57 -29.83 -20.59 6.57
N GLN A 58 -29.65 -19.97 5.43
CA GLN A 58 -28.71 -20.35 4.35
C GLN A 58 -27.94 -19.13 3.86
N LEU A 59 -26.81 -19.34 3.20
CA LEU A 59 -26.10 -18.33 2.41
C LEU A 59 -26.68 -18.34 1.00
N LYS A 60 -27.18 -17.20 0.56
CA LYS A 60 -27.78 -17.04 -0.78
C LYS A 60 -27.03 -16.01 -1.56
N ARG A 61 -26.82 -16.26 -2.84
CA ARG A 61 -26.30 -15.28 -3.76
C ARG A 61 -27.28 -14.10 -3.85
N GLU A 62 -26.81 -12.94 -3.44
CA GLU A 62 -27.60 -11.71 -3.43
C GLU A 62 -27.36 -10.89 -4.69
N ARG A 63 -26.09 -10.72 -5.08
CA ARG A 63 -25.64 -9.90 -6.22
C ARG A 63 -24.40 -10.49 -6.87
N GLU A 64 -24.13 -10.02 -8.08
CA GLU A 64 -22.89 -10.24 -8.79
C GLU A 64 -22.44 -8.99 -9.54
N VAL A 65 -21.15 -8.85 -9.77
CA VAL A 65 -20.54 -7.75 -10.50
C VAL A 65 -19.34 -8.29 -11.29
N SER A 66 -19.12 -7.78 -12.51
CA SER A 66 -17.94 -8.13 -13.29
C SER A 66 -16.70 -7.45 -12.73
N MET A 67 -15.60 -8.20 -12.64
CA MET A 67 -14.27 -7.67 -12.35
C MET A 67 -13.70 -6.95 -13.58
N SER A 68 -12.71 -6.11 -13.36
CA SER A 68 -12.01 -5.40 -14.43
C SER A 68 -11.12 -6.30 -15.28
N VAL A 69 -10.66 -7.43 -14.71
CA VAL A 69 -9.75 -8.39 -15.36
C VAL A 69 -10.12 -9.84 -15.01
N ALA A 70 -9.43 -10.78 -15.63
CA ALA A 70 -9.59 -12.20 -15.31
C ALA A 70 -9.20 -12.50 -13.86
N VAL A 71 -9.93 -13.41 -13.20
CA VAL A 71 -9.63 -13.82 -11.84
C VAL A 71 -8.23 -14.40 -11.66
N SER A 72 -7.66 -14.99 -12.70
CA SER A 72 -6.27 -15.50 -12.68
C SER A 72 -5.20 -14.40 -12.56
N SER A 73 -5.58 -13.14 -12.77
CA SER A 73 -4.70 -11.97 -12.60
C SER A 73 -4.68 -11.43 -11.17
N VAL A 74 -5.54 -11.96 -10.28
CA VAL A 74 -5.61 -11.52 -8.88
C VAL A 74 -4.29 -11.82 -8.17
N LYS A 75 -3.77 -10.81 -7.47
CA LYS A 75 -2.52 -10.90 -6.69
C LYS A 75 -2.76 -10.73 -5.20
N ARG A 76 -3.75 -9.94 -4.81
CA ARG A 76 -4.03 -9.65 -3.41
C ARG A 76 -5.50 -9.35 -3.20
N ILE A 77 -6.05 -9.86 -2.10
CA ILE A 77 -7.37 -9.50 -1.62
C ILE A 77 -7.23 -8.97 -0.20
N LEU A 78 -7.81 -7.81 0.05
CA LEU A 78 -7.91 -7.21 1.38
C LEU A 78 -9.35 -6.90 1.70
N THR A 79 -9.68 -6.96 2.99
CA THR A 79 -10.91 -6.41 3.55
C THR A 79 -10.57 -5.27 4.49
N GLY A 80 -11.39 -4.24 4.48
CA GLY A 80 -11.19 -3.07 5.33
C GLY A 80 -12.21 -1.99 5.01
N TYR A 81 -12.00 -0.80 5.55
CA TYR A 81 -12.87 0.33 5.24
C TYR A 81 -12.25 1.15 4.10
N MET A 82 -13.04 1.45 3.06
CA MET A 82 -12.64 2.34 1.97
C MET A 82 -12.64 3.80 2.43
N CYS A 83 -13.68 4.16 3.16
CA CYS A 83 -13.82 5.44 3.84
C CYS A 83 -14.66 5.20 5.10
N ARG A 84 -14.91 6.25 5.87
CA ARG A 84 -15.60 6.13 7.17
C ARG A 84 -16.93 5.37 7.03
N ASN A 85 -17.06 4.27 7.77
CA ASN A 85 -18.25 3.40 7.80
C ASN A 85 -18.63 2.75 6.47
N VAL A 86 -17.70 2.62 5.53
CA VAL A 86 -17.91 1.91 4.26
C VAL A 86 -16.91 0.76 4.19
N ALA A 87 -17.35 -0.42 4.60
CA ALA A 87 -16.58 -1.65 4.44
C ALA A 87 -16.50 -2.04 2.97
N ALA A 88 -15.35 -2.57 2.57
CA ALA A 88 -15.08 -2.94 1.18
C ALA A 88 -14.16 -4.16 1.09
N VAL A 89 -14.20 -4.82 -0.07
CA VAL A 89 -13.22 -5.81 -0.50
C VAL A 89 -12.38 -5.20 -1.61
N PHE A 90 -11.06 -5.15 -1.42
CA PHE A 90 -10.09 -4.64 -2.36
C PHE A 90 -9.42 -5.81 -3.07
N VAL A 91 -9.58 -5.92 -4.36
CA VAL A 91 -8.99 -6.98 -5.19
C VAL A 91 -7.96 -6.36 -6.14
N ALA A 92 -6.70 -6.45 -5.78
CA ALA A 92 -5.61 -5.98 -6.61
C ALA A 92 -5.21 -7.05 -7.63
N SER A 93 -5.21 -6.67 -8.89
CA SER A 93 -4.91 -7.54 -10.03
C SER A 93 -3.86 -6.91 -10.91
N GLU A 94 -3.12 -7.74 -11.66
CA GLU A 94 -2.06 -7.31 -12.56
C GLU A 94 -2.44 -7.57 -14.02
N TYR A 95 -2.32 -6.55 -14.84
CA TYR A 95 -2.41 -6.70 -16.30
C TYR A 95 -1.15 -7.34 -16.89
N SER A 96 -1.25 -7.82 -18.13
CA SER A 96 -0.13 -8.43 -18.85
C SER A 96 1.03 -7.48 -19.13
N ASP A 97 0.79 -6.16 -19.09
CA ASP A 97 1.80 -5.11 -19.23
C ASP A 97 2.45 -4.74 -17.87
N GLY A 98 2.00 -5.37 -16.80
CA GLY A 98 2.51 -5.14 -15.46
C GLY A 98 1.84 -3.99 -14.72
N SER A 99 0.87 -3.29 -15.29
CA SER A 99 0.09 -2.30 -14.55
C SER A 99 -0.86 -2.96 -13.55
N LEU A 100 -1.18 -2.26 -12.48
CA LEU A 100 -2.11 -2.73 -11.46
C LEU A 100 -3.47 -2.07 -11.61
N ILE A 101 -4.51 -2.86 -11.38
CA ILE A 101 -5.87 -2.37 -11.16
C ILE A 101 -6.40 -2.91 -9.84
N THR A 102 -7.16 -2.11 -9.13
CA THR A 102 -7.84 -2.54 -7.92
C THR A 102 -9.34 -2.39 -8.12
N ASP A 103 -10.04 -3.51 -8.14
CA ASP A 103 -11.49 -3.55 -8.01
C ASP A 103 -11.84 -3.38 -6.54
N ILE A 104 -12.80 -2.53 -6.23
CA ILE A 104 -13.21 -2.23 -4.87
C ILE A 104 -14.70 -2.53 -4.73
N PHE A 105 -15.03 -3.67 -4.13
CA PHE A 105 -16.41 -4.11 -3.99
C PHE A 105 -17.01 -3.58 -2.70
N VAL A 106 -18.10 -2.86 -2.83
CA VAL A 106 -18.86 -2.26 -1.75
C VAL A 106 -20.31 -2.78 -1.82
N PHE A 107 -20.87 -3.19 -0.68
CA PHE A 107 -22.28 -3.55 -0.56
C PHE A 107 -22.98 -2.54 0.35
N ARG A 108 -23.88 -1.77 -0.24
CA ARG A 108 -24.62 -0.75 0.50
C ARG A 108 -26.01 -0.54 -0.06
N ASP A 109 -27.00 -0.37 0.82
CA ASP A 109 -28.41 -0.13 0.45
C ASP A 109 -28.95 -1.19 -0.53
N GLY A 110 -28.50 -2.45 -0.41
CA GLY A 110 -28.87 -3.56 -1.29
C GLY A 110 -28.23 -3.54 -2.67
N VAL A 111 -27.23 -2.66 -2.89
CA VAL A 111 -26.48 -2.54 -4.14
C VAL A 111 -25.05 -3.01 -3.91
N PHE A 112 -24.59 -3.97 -4.71
CA PHE A 112 -23.21 -4.41 -4.77
C PHE A 112 -22.55 -3.74 -5.97
N THR A 113 -21.53 -2.94 -5.73
CA THR A 113 -20.90 -2.07 -6.72
C THR A 113 -19.40 -2.27 -6.73
N ASP A 114 -18.81 -2.20 -7.93
CA ASP A 114 -17.37 -2.10 -8.12
C ASP A 114 -16.98 -0.63 -8.36
N VAL A 115 -16.01 -0.16 -7.58
CA VAL A 115 -15.34 1.13 -7.78
C VAL A 115 -13.88 0.83 -8.08
N GLN A 116 -13.48 0.91 -9.33
CA GLN A 116 -12.15 0.52 -9.78
C GLN A 116 -11.15 1.67 -9.82
N THR A 117 -9.90 1.36 -9.56
CA THR A 117 -8.77 2.31 -9.64
C THR A 117 -7.60 1.70 -10.42
N LEU A 118 -7.26 2.30 -11.57
CA LEU A 118 -6.08 1.95 -12.33
C LEU A 118 -4.84 2.61 -11.71
N ARG A 119 -3.71 1.87 -11.70
CA ARG A 119 -2.40 2.35 -11.24
C ARG A 119 -1.30 1.82 -12.15
N ASP A 120 -0.25 2.62 -12.28
CA ASP A 120 0.88 2.30 -13.16
C ASP A 120 2.10 1.73 -12.41
N TYR A 121 1.95 1.34 -11.13
CA TYR A 121 3.07 0.96 -10.27
C TYR A 121 2.76 -0.19 -9.31
N TYR A 122 3.82 -0.94 -8.95
CA TYR A 122 3.74 -2.14 -8.11
C TYR A 122 3.75 -1.84 -6.62
N ILE A 123 2.89 -0.95 -6.16
CA ILE A 123 2.65 -0.76 -4.73
C ILE A 123 1.17 -1.03 -4.48
N TYR A 124 0.90 -2.03 -3.67
CA TYR A 124 -0.46 -2.39 -3.31
C TYR A 124 -1.00 -1.45 -2.23
N GLY A 125 -2.31 -1.24 -2.24
CA GLY A 125 -3.02 -0.55 -1.17
C GLY A 125 -2.87 -1.26 0.17
N GLY A 126 -3.06 -0.56 1.26
CA GLY A 126 -3.00 -1.09 2.63
C GLY A 126 -3.29 0.00 3.63
N ASP A 127 -3.58 -0.38 4.88
CA ASP A 127 -3.70 0.56 6.00
C ASP A 127 -2.29 1.01 6.43
N ILE A 128 -1.79 2.09 5.78
CA ILE A 128 -0.40 2.52 5.95
C ILE A 128 -0.17 3.34 7.20
N ASP A 129 -1.19 4.06 7.67
CA ASP A 129 -1.11 4.90 8.87
C ASP A 129 -1.78 4.26 10.10
N LYS A 130 -2.39 3.09 9.93
CA LYS A 130 -3.05 2.28 10.95
C LYS A 130 -4.28 2.95 11.55
N ASP A 131 -5.03 3.68 10.72
CA ASP A 131 -6.29 4.29 11.12
C ASP A 131 -7.51 3.37 10.88
N GLY A 132 -7.29 2.18 10.27
CA GLY A 132 -8.31 1.18 9.94
C GLY A 132 -8.96 1.40 8.57
N LEU A 133 -8.54 2.40 7.82
CA LEU A 133 -8.93 2.60 6.43
C LEU A 133 -7.87 2.01 5.50
N ILE A 134 -8.25 1.66 4.29
CA ILE A 134 -7.31 1.17 3.28
C ILE A 134 -6.95 2.31 2.34
N GLU A 135 -5.68 2.70 2.36
CA GLU A 135 -5.12 3.69 1.44
C GLU A 135 -4.72 3.05 0.12
N LEU A 136 -4.97 3.80 -0.94
CA LEU A 136 -4.51 3.49 -2.30
C LEU A 136 -3.31 4.38 -2.63
N PRO A 137 -2.23 3.82 -3.21
CA PRO A 137 -1.07 4.60 -3.61
C PRO A 137 -1.27 5.26 -4.97
N MET A 138 -0.73 6.46 -5.12
CA MET A 138 -0.60 7.18 -6.37
C MET A 138 0.81 7.74 -6.51
N LEU A 139 1.43 7.55 -7.67
CA LEU A 139 2.76 8.09 -7.92
C LEU A 139 2.70 9.60 -8.14
N CYS A 140 3.58 10.30 -7.45
CA CYS A 140 3.85 11.71 -7.65
C CYS A 140 5.27 11.88 -8.19
N PRO A 141 5.47 12.41 -9.40
CA PRO A 141 6.80 12.69 -9.90
C PRO A 141 7.59 13.57 -8.93
N MET A 142 8.82 13.18 -8.69
CA MET A 142 9.74 13.95 -7.85
C MET A 142 10.96 14.35 -8.69
N PRO A 143 11.36 15.64 -8.70
CA PRO A 143 12.59 16.06 -9.35
C PRO A 143 13.79 15.28 -8.81
N SER A 144 14.64 14.77 -9.70
CA SER A 144 15.87 14.07 -9.35
C SER A 144 17.02 14.60 -10.18
N LEU A 145 18.19 14.77 -9.54
CA LEU A 145 19.41 15.16 -10.21
C LEU A 145 20.09 13.97 -10.94
N ASP A 146 19.76 12.75 -10.52
CA ASP A 146 20.33 11.51 -11.07
C ASP A 146 19.21 10.70 -11.74
N TYR A 147 18.59 11.27 -12.78
CA TYR A 147 17.51 10.61 -13.48
C TYR A 147 17.97 9.29 -14.11
N ASP A 148 17.40 8.20 -13.63
CA ASP A 148 17.55 6.86 -14.22
C ASP A 148 16.15 6.30 -14.45
N ALA A 149 15.72 6.25 -15.72
CA ALA A 149 14.38 5.79 -16.10
C ALA A 149 14.05 4.37 -15.64
N SER A 150 15.07 3.56 -15.30
CA SER A 150 14.89 2.21 -14.77
C SER A 150 14.71 2.16 -13.24
N SER A 151 14.96 3.27 -12.54
CA SER A 151 14.90 3.30 -11.07
C SER A 151 13.48 3.57 -10.59
N GLN A 152 12.98 2.70 -9.73
CA GLN A 152 11.70 2.87 -9.05
C GLN A 152 11.74 3.92 -7.92
N ASP A 153 12.94 4.39 -7.55
CA ASP A 153 13.17 5.31 -6.44
C ASP A 153 13.01 6.80 -6.84
N GLN A 154 12.31 7.08 -7.97
CA GLN A 154 12.20 8.44 -8.53
C GLN A 154 10.86 9.11 -8.25
N TYR A 155 10.00 8.43 -7.50
CA TYR A 155 8.66 8.92 -7.23
C TYR A 155 8.43 9.04 -5.74
N LEU A 156 7.65 10.05 -5.38
CA LEU A 156 6.92 10.04 -4.13
C LEU A 156 5.63 9.25 -4.32
N VAL A 157 5.13 8.68 -3.26
CA VAL A 157 3.84 7.97 -3.25
C VAL A 157 2.89 8.77 -2.38
N SER A 158 1.85 9.32 -2.99
CA SER A 158 0.70 9.90 -2.28
C SER A 158 -0.28 8.78 -1.96
N TRP A 159 -0.64 8.66 -0.70
CA TRP A 159 -1.60 7.70 -0.20
C TRP A 159 -2.92 8.41 0.07
N TYR A 160 -4.01 7.82 -0.40
CA TYR A 160 -5.35 8.42 -0.28
C TYR A 160 -6.41 7.36 -0.01
N ASN A 161 -7.45 7.74 0.73
CA ASN A 161 -8.69 6.98 0.79
C ASN A 161 -9.61 7.41 -0.35
N LEU A 162 -10.24 6.42 -1.00
CA LEU A 162 -11.26 6.68 -2.01
C LEU A 162 -12.60 6.92 -1.32
N GLN A 163 -13.31 7.99 -1.72
CA GLN A 163 -14.65 8.28 -1.24
C GLN A 163 -15.72 7.70 -2.18
N LEU A 164 -16.95 7.55 -1.70
CA LEU A 164 -18.07 7.01 -2.50
C LEU A 164 -18.41 7.85 -3.74
N ASP A 165 -18.12 9.14 -3.72
CA ASP A 165 -18.32 10.04 -4.86
C ASP A 165 -17.14 10.01 -5.86
N GLY A 166 -16.15 9.15 -5.63
CA GLY A 166 -14.93 9.05 -6.43
C GLY A 166 -13.86 10.08 -6.08
N SER A 167 -14.11 10.97 -5.13
CA SER A 167 -13.08 11.90 -4.64
C SER A 167 -12.01 11.18 -3.81
N ARG A 168 -10.85 11.82 -3.67
CA ARG A 168 -9.69 11.30 -2.95
C ARG A 168 -9.43 12.14 -1.72
N ASP A 169 -9.29 11.50 -0.59
CA ASP A 169 -8.85 12.12 0.66
C ASP A 169 -7.38 11.77 0.89
N GLU A 170 -6.47 12.71 0.56
CA GLU A 170 -5.04 12.51 0.71
C GLU A 170 -4.64 12.42 2.17
N LYS A 171 -3.89 11.38 2.53
CA LYS A 171 -3.49 11.07 3.90
C LYS A 171 -2.03 11.40 4.16
N LEU A 172 -1.15 10.82 3.38
CA LEU A 172 0.28 11.02 3.59
C LEU A 172 1.08 10.87 2.30
N LEU A 173 2.30 11.38 2.33
CA LEU A 173 3.25 11.31 1.25
C LEU A 173 4.47 10.53 1.72
N THR A 174 5.00 9.63 0.88
CA THR A 174 6.17 8.82 1.23
C THR A 174 7.18 8.79 0.09
N PHE A 175 8.46 8.65 0.45
CA PHE A 175 9.52 8.23 -0.45
C PHE A 175 9.86 6.76 -0.17
N HIS A 176 9.89 5.91 -1.20
CA HIS A 176 10.18 4.49 -1.08
C HIS A 176 11.54 4.15 -1.68
N CYS A 177 12.45 3.63 -0.86
CA CYS A 177 13.68 2.99 -1.30
C CYS A 177 13.45 1.48 -1.40
N HIS A 178 13.00 1.02 -2.58
CA HIS A 178 12.66 -0.40 -2.79
C HIS A 178 13.86 -1.32 -2.63
N THR A 179 15.02 -0.92 -3.14
CA THR A 179 16.27 -1.70 -3.02
C THR A 179 16.71 -1.83 -1.55
N GLY A 180 16.51 -0.77 -0.75
CA GLY A 180 16.86 -0.76 0.67
C GLY A 180 15.76 -1.31 1.58
N GLY A 181 14.56 -1.54 1.06
CA GLY A 181 13.43 -2.08 1.81
C GLY A 181 12.89 -1.14 2.89
N TRP A 182 12.98 0.18 2.68
CA TRP A 182 12.49 1.19 3.63
C TRP A 182 11.76 2.33 2.94
N TYR A 183 10.95 3.06 3.69
CA TYR A 183 10.34 4.31 3.25
C TYR A 183 10.47 5.40 4.29
N LEU A 184 10.41 6.64 3.82
CA LEU A 184 10.39 7.84 4.64
C LEU A 184 9.05 8.54 4.41
N GLN A 185 8.32 8.82 5.47
CA GLN A 185 7.15 9.68 5.42
C GLN A 185 7.62 11.12 5.21
N ILE A 186 7.11 11.77 4.17
CA ILE A 186 7.52 13.11 3.75
C ILE A 186 6.50 14.12 4.25
N PRO A 187 6.91 15.12 5.06
CA PRO A 187 6.03 16.22 5.41
C PRO A 187 5.51 16.95 4.16
N THR A 188 4.21 17.24 4.10
CA THR A 188 3.59 17.92 2.95
C THR A 188 4.31 19.22 2.58
N LEU A 189 4.85 19.95 3.57
CA LEU A 189 5.64 21.17 3.34
C LEU A 189 6.88 20.94 2.46
N TRP A 190 7.40 19.70 2.37
CA TRP A 190 8.59 19.41 1.57
C TRP A 190 8.25 19.12 0.11
N GLN A 191 7.03 18.74 -0.20
CA GLN A 191 6.62 18.19 -1.50
C GLN A 191 7.05 19.08 -2.68
N GLU A 192 6.82 20.39 -2.59
CA GLU A 192 7.12 21.34 -3.67
C GLU A 192 8.61 21.73 -3.76
N HIS A 193 9.40 21.37 -2.76
CA HIS A 193 10.79 21.76 -2.64
C HIS A 193 11.77 20.61 -2.71
N LEU A 194 11.25 19.36 -2.66
CA LEU A 194 12.10 18.19 -2.50
C LEU A 194 12.72 17.76 -3.82
N VAL A 195 14.04 17.65 -3.82
CA VAL A 195 14.83 17.07 -4.92
C VAL A 195 15.67 15.93 -4.35
N LEU A 196 15.72 14.81 -5.04
CA LEU A 196 16.47 13.64 -4.63
C LEU A 196 17.74 13.48 -5.46
N THR A 197 18.81 13.00 -4.82
CA THR A 197 19.99 12.47 -5.51
C THR A 197 20.56 11.26 -4.74
N ARG A 198 21.14 10.32 -5.45
CA ARG A 198 21.89 9.24 -4.81
C ARG A 198 23.16 9.82 -4.17
N SER A 199 23.59 9.27 -3.06
CA SER A 199 24.76 9.73 -2.33
C SER A 199 25.73 8.58 -2.11
N ALA A 200 26.99 8.79 -2.48
CA ALA A 200 28.09 7.91 -2.06
C ALA A 200 28.50 8.28 -0.63
N VAL A 201 28.16 7.44 0.32
CA VAL A 201 28.59 7.54 1.73
C VAL A 201 29.61 6.42 1.98
N ALA A 202 30.73 6.73 2.61
CA ALA A 202 31.79 5.76 2.90
C ALA A 202 31.22 4.56 3.69
N GLY A 203 31.47 3.35 3.21
CA GLY A 203 30.94 2.12 3.81
C GLY A 203 29.45 1.84 3.51
N SER A 204 28.75 2.73 2.83
CA SER A 204 27.33 2.57 2.51
C SER A 204 27.14 1.80 1.20
N THR A 205 26.20 0.84 1.22
CA THR A 205 25.75 0.13 0.03
C THR A 205 24.71 0.96 -0.74
N LEU A 206 23.99 1.86 -0.06
CA LEU A 206 22.93 2.67 -0.63
C LEU A 206 22.72 3.93 0.21
N GLY A 207 22.81 5.08 -0.42
CA GLY A 207 22.58 6.38 0.22
C GLY A 207 21.73 7.29 -0.65
N TYR A 208 20.88 8.09 0.00
CA TYR A 208 20.07 9.13 -0.64
C TYR A 208 20.27 10.45 0.06
N ARG A 209 20.44 11.50 -0.74
CA ARG A 209 20.49 12.89 -0.30
C ARG A 209 19.19 13.58 -0.71
N PHE A 210 18.51 14.10 0.27
CA PHE A 210 17.32 14.93 0.11
C PHE A 210 17.76 16.38 0.10
N LEU A 211 17.41 17.08 -0.96
CA LEU A 211 17.77 18.48 -1.18
C LEU A 211 16.50 19.33 -1.12
N TRP A 212 16.66 20.54 -0.65
CA TRP A 212 15.63 21.58 -0.67
C TRP A 212 15.89 22.55 -1.80
N GLU A 213 14.96 22.66 -2.73
CA GLU A 213 15.03 23.63 -3.82
C GLU A 213 14.20 24.87 -3.48
N ALA A 214 14.80 26.03 -3.59
CA ALA A 214 14.13 27.33 -3.46
C ALA A 214 14.86 28.40 -4.25
N GLY A 215 14.12 29.15 -5.06
CA GLY A 215 14.68 30.29 -5.80
C GLY A 215 15.79 29.91 -6.79
N GLY A 216 15.77 28.72 -7.37
CA GLY A 216 16.76 28.23 -8.33
C GLY A 216 18.09 27.77 -7.69
N SER A 217 18.14 27.60 -6.37
CA SER A 217 19.25 27.01 -5.65
C SER A 217 18.80 25.76 -4.87
N THR A 218 19.67 24.76 -4.77
CA THR A 218 19.45 23.55 -3.98
C THR A 218 20.38 23.53 -2.78
N GLU A 219 19.83 23.26 -1.60
CA GLU A 219 20.57 23.07 -0.35
C GLU A 219 20.34 21.66 0.19
N GLU A 220 21.36 21.01 0.73
CA GLU A 220 21.19 19.73 1.39
C GLU A 220 20.27 19.87 2.61
N LEU A 221 19.26 19.00 2.68
CA LEU A 221 18.35 18.89 3.81
C LEU A 221 18.81 17.77 4.74
N LEU A 222 18.90 16.56 4.22
CA LEU A 222 19.40 15.40 4.95
C LEU A 222 19.96 14.35 4.00
N THR A 223 20.84 13.50 4.55
CA THR A 223 21.28 12.27 3.88
C THR A 223 20.87 11.09 4.73
N ILE A 224 20.29 10.06 4.10
CA ILE A 224 20.02 8.75 4.71
C ILE A 224 20.91 7.71 4.04
N ALA A 225 21.55 6.85 4.82
CA ALA A 225 22.41 5.78 4.31
C ALA A 225 22.17 4.48 5.06
N ALA A 226 22.41 3.36 4.36
CA ALA A 226 22.41 2.02 4.91
C ALA A 226 23.84 1.46 4.85
N LEU A 227 24.35 0.95 5.96
CA LEU A 227 25.72 0.42 6.09
C LEU A 227 25.75 -0.78 7.03
N SER A 228 26.86 -1.52 7.02
CA SER A 228 27.06 -2.58 7.99
C SER A 228 27.37 -1.99 9.38
N ALA A 229 27.08 -2.73 10.44
CA ALA A 229 27.40 -2.31 11.80
C ALA A 229 28.91 -2.10 12.01
N SER A 230 29.77 -2.83 11.27
CA SER A 230 31.24 -2.66 11.31
C SER A 230 31.70 -1.34 10.71
N ASP A 231 30.97 -0.80 9.73
CA ASP A 231 31.33 0.44 9.03
C ASP A 231 30.85 1.71 9.73
N LEU A 232 30.01 1.55 10.77
CA LEU A 232 29.48 2.67 11.54
C LEU A 232 30.59 3.56 12.14
N SER A 233 31.71 2.94 12.58
CA SER A 233 32.85 3.65 13.13
C SER A 233 33.64 4.46 12.10
N ALA A 234 33.49 4.17 10.81
CA ALA A 234 34.15 4.90 9.73
C ALA A 234 33.41 6.19 9.35
N LEU A 235 32.17 6.38 9.85
CA LEU A 235 31.41 7.60 9.65
C LEU A 235 32.02 8.73 10.49
N GLY A 236 32.19 9.90 9.86
CA GLY A 236 32.56 11.12 10.57
C GLY A 236 31.44 11.63 11.48
N ASP A 237 31.68 12.77 12.11
CA ASP A 237 30.72 13.40 13.01
C ASP A 237 29.41 13.78 12.34
N GLY A 238 28.35 13.89 13.12
CA GLY A 238 27.03 14.38 12.70
C GLY A 238 26.07 13.31 12.20
N TRP A 239 26.50 12.04 12.08
CA TRP A 239 25.61 10.93 11.78
C TRP A 239 24.88 10.43 13.02
N GLN A 240 23.59 10.13 12.84
CA GLN A 240 22.74 9.60 13.89
C GLN A 240 22.06 8.31 13.42
N VAL A 241 21.99 7.31 14.29
CA VAL A 241 21.32 6.04 14.00
C VAL A 241 19.81 6.25 14.02
N LEU A 242 19.16 5.87 12.93
CA LEU A 242 17.70 5.81 12.84
C LEU A 242 17.20 4.50 13.45
N THR A 243 17.70 3.38 12.92
CA THR A 243 17.31 2.03 13.34
C THR A 243 18.30 1.01 12.82
N GLN A 244 18.12 -0.26 13.23
CA GLN A 244 18.90 -1.40 12.76
C GLN A 244 17.97 -2.56 12.41
N LYS A 245 18.27 -3.26 11.30
CA LYS A 245 17.59 -4.49 10.89
C LYS A 245 18.64 -5.54 10.50
N GLY A 246 18.76 -6.58 11.31
CA GLY A 246 19.86 -7.55 11.16
C GLY A 246 21.22 -6.89 11.30
N GLU A 247 22.11 -7.08 10.32
CA GLU A 247 23.45 -6.47 10.28
C GLU A 247 23.48 -5.08 9.66
N THR A 248 22.36 -4.61 9.10
CA THR A 248 22.27 -3.30 8.45
C THR A 248 21.82 -2.24 9.44
N VAL A 249 22.61 -1.17 9.55
CA VAL A 249 22.30 0.01 10.33
C VAL A 249 21.90 1.14 9.38
N TYR A 250 20.78 1.76 9.66
CA TYR A 250 20.27 2.92 8.93
C TYR A 250 20.59 4.17 9.71
N VAL A 251 21.23 5.11 9.03
CA VAL A 251 21.71 6.35 9.65
C VAL A 251 21.24 7.56 8.87
N CYS A 252 21.12 8.70 9.54
CA CYS A 252 20.88 9.98 8.90
C CYS A 252 21.90 11.02 9.34
N ARG A 253 22.13 12.01 8.46
CA ARG A 253 22.87 13.22 8.77
C ARG A 253 22.01 14.41 8.35
N LEU A 254 21.72 15.29 9.29
CA LEU A 254 20.98 16.53 9.03
C LEU A 254 21.93 17.60 8.57
N ALA A 255 21.58 18.30 7.50
CA ALA A 255 22.32 19.46 7.03
C ALA A 255 21.84 20.75 7.73
N ARG A 256 22.57 21.83 7.54
CA ARG A 256 22.25 23.13 8.15
C ARG A 256 20.82 23.59 7.84
N ARG A 257 20.35 23.33 6.63
CA ARG A 257 18.99 23.70 6.21
C ARG A 257 17.92 22.97 7.03
N ALA A 258 18.10 21.67 7.31
CA ALA A 258 17.18 20.91 8.14
C ALA A 258 17.07 21.49 9.55
N VAL A 259 18.20 21.82 10.15
CA VAL A 259 18.24 22.47 11.49
C VAL A 259 17.52 23.81 11.48
N ALA A 260 17.71 24.61 10.44
CA ALA A 260 17.02 25.89 10.29
C ALA A 260 15.50 25.77 10.13
N LEU A 261 15.03 24.63 9.58
CA LEU A 261 13.61 24.30 9.47
C LEU A 261 13.06 23.58 10.73
N GLY A 262 13.87 23.41 11.79
CA GLY A 262 13.46 22.75 13.02
C GLY A 262 13.34 21.23 12.91
N ILE A 263 13.93 20.63 11.87
CA ILE A 263 13.94 19.18 11.66
C ILE A 263 14.95 18.55 12.63
N THR A 264 14.54 17.51 13.32
CA THR A 264 15.39 16.76 14.26
C THR A 264 15.56 15.30 13.78
N ALA A 265 16.63 14.65 14.22
CA ALA A 265 16.83 13.23 13.92
C ALA A 265 15.75 12.32 14.54
N ASP A 266 15.19 12.73 15.67
CA ASP A 266 14.08 11.99 16.28
C ASP A 266 12.81 12.09 15.42
N ALA A 267 12.54 13.24 14.81
CA ALA A 267 11.45 13.39 13.86
C ALA A 267 11.68 12.48 12.63
N ILE A 268 12.89 12.46 12.07
CA ILE A 268 13.24 11.57 10.95
C ILE A 268 13.11 10.09 11.37
N ARG A 269 13.54 9.72 12.58
CA ARG A 269 13.40 8.36 13.11
C ARG A 269 11.95 7.92 13.20
N THR A 270 11.06 8.80 13.62
CA THR A 270 9.62 8.53 13.70
C THR A 270 9.00 8.35 12.30
N GLN A 271 9.52 9.04 11.29
CA GLN A 271 9.04 8.99 9.91
C GLN A 271 9.68 7.88 9.07
N PHE A 272 10.72 7.21 9.59
CA PHE A 272 11.45 6.15 8.90
C PHE A 272 10.84 4.79 9.23
N HIS A 273 10.43 4.04 8.20
CA HIS A 273 9.78 2.74 8.34
C HIS A 273 10.35 1.72 7.34
N PHE A 274 10.15 0.44 7.61
CA PHE A 274 10.46 -0.62 6.67
C PHE A 274 9.24 -0.91 5.77
N ILE A 275 9.53 -1.11 4.47
CA ILE A 275 8.53 -1.58 3.52
C ILE A 275 8.12 -3.00 3.94
N GLN A 276 6.83 -3.24 4.05
CA GLN A 276 6.31 -4.58 4.29
C GLN A 276 6.34 -5.39 3.00
N ASN A 277 6.58 -6.68 3.09
CA ASN A 277 6.72 -7.54 1.91
C ASN A 277 5.44 -7.58 1.07
N ASP A 278 4.30 -7.54 1.71
CA ASP A 278 2.98 -7.59 1.07
C ASP A 278 2.71 -6.40 0.12
N TRP A 279 3.35 -5.26 0.32
CA TRP A 279 3.21 -4.11 -0.59
C TRP A 279 3.89 -4.32 -1.94
N LYS A 280 4.87 -5.23 -1.99
CA LYS A 280 5.70 -5.49 -3.16
C LYS A 280 5.29 -6.74 -3.93
N THR A 281 4.86 -7.76 -3.22
CA THR A 281 4.55 -9.09 -3.78
C THR A 281 3.06 -9.39 -3.83
N GLY A 282 2.24 -8.59 -3.11
CA GLY A 282 0.82 -8.90 -2.89
C GLY A 282 0.59 -9.97 -1.82
N ASP A 283 1.64 -10.60 -1.31
CA ASP A 283 1.51 -11.61 -0.26
C ASP A 283 1.14 -10.96 1.08
N VAL A 284 0.06 -11.40 1.67
CA VAL A 284 -0.33 -10.97 3.03
C VAL A 284 0.57 -11.69 4.02
N THR A 285 1.44 -10.95 4.69
CA THR A 285 2.17 -11.52 5.83
C THR A 285 1.19 -11.64 7.00
N THR A 286 0.75 -12.86 7.29
CA THR A 286 0.11 -13.14 8.57
C THR A 286 1.13 -12.91 9.68
N SER A 287 0.96 -11.83 10.44
CA SER A 287 1.70 -11.53 11.66
C SER A 287 1.32 -12.45 12.80
#